data_2934e424a6e1469ccd7fcaa4b3d57a46
#
_entry.id   2934e424a6e1469ccd7fcaa4b3d57a46
#
_cell.length_a   1.000
_cell.length_b   1.000
_cell.length_c   1.000
_cell.angle_alpha   90.00
_cell.angle_beta   90.00
_cell.angle_gamma   90.00
#
_symmetry.space_group_name_H-M   'P 1'
#
loop_
_entity.id
_entity.type
_entity.pdbx_description
1 polymer ?
#
loop_
_entity_poly.entity_id
_entity_poly.type
_entity_poly.pdbx_seq_one_letter_code
_entity_poly.pdbx_strand_id
1 'polypeptide(L)'
;MNLDEHWYVLLTIRSKEEEVCKYLNENEGIFAFSPKMEFYHRVSKQIQLRTLFGGYVFVVSKLSQVEVDRIFRKFPLESVFIHELKYKEDISALTDEEIRILTMLMDDKKILRMSYGVLLNNKIHVTRGPLLNMDDYIIKYGKHNRLATLNLNFLNQIWKVGVTLVE
;
A
#
# COMPACT_ATOMS: atom_id res chain seq x y z
N MET A 1 12.23 -11.91 1.72
CA MET A 1 11.77 -11.86 0.33
C MET A 1 12.06 -13.21 -0.31
N ASN A 2 11.03 -13.93 -0.74
CA ASN A 2 11.22 -15.21 -1.41
C ASN A 2 11.70 -14.90 -2.83
N LEU A 3 12.85 -15.44 -3.23
CA LEU A 3 13.48 -15.16 -4.53
C LEU A 3 12.63 -15.57 -5.74
N ASP A 4 11.59 -16.37 -5.50
CA ASP A 4 10.69 -16.92 -6.54
C ASP A 4 9.34 -16.18 -6.62
N GLU A 5 9.14 -15.12 -5.85
CA GLU A 5 7.89 -14.35 -5.85
C GLU A 5 8.00 -13.12 -6.73
N HIS A 6 7.02 -12.96 -7.61
CA HIS A 6 6.87 -11.81 -8.49
C HIS A 6 5.73 -10.92 -8.02
N TRP A 7 5.93 -9.62 -8.13
CA TRP A 7 4.94 -8.62 -7.77
C TRP A 7 4.37 -7.95 -9.00
N TYR A 8 3.05 -7.81 -9.03
CA TYR A 8 2.31 -7.14 -10.09
C TYR A 8 1.43 -6.06 -9.49
N VAL A 9 1.17 -5.01 -10.26
CA VAL A 9 0.28 -3.92 -9.87
C VAL A 9 -0.83 -3.82 -10.91
N LEU A 10 -2.06 -3.84 -10.43
CA LEU A 10 -3.24 -3.68 -11.28
C LEU A 10 -3.91 -2.35 -11.01
N LEU A 11 -4.28 -1.65 -12.06
CA LEU A 11 -5.13 -0.47 -11.99
C LEU A 11 -6.59 -0.91 -12.11
N THR A 12 -7.42 -0.49 -11.18
CA THR A 12 -8.85 -0.79 -11.13
C THR A 12 -9.66 0.47 -10.86
N ILE A 13 -10.98 0.38 -10.96
CA ILE A 13 -11.87 1.46 -10.56
C ILE A 13 -11.79 1.64 -9.04
N ARG A 14 -11.64 2.89 -8.58
CA ARG A 14 -11.61 3.21 -7.16
C ARG A 14 -12.86 2.68 -6.44
N SER A 15 -12.71 2.22 -5.23
CA SER A 15 -13.70 1.54 -4.39
C SER A 15 -14.08 0.12 -4.82
N LYS A 16 -13.43 -0.42 -5.87
CA LYS A 16 -13.62 -1.79 -6.36
C LYS A 16 -12.44 -2.71 -6.11
N GLU A 17 -11.44 -2.25 -5.39
CA GLU A 17 -10.20 -2.97 -5.10
C GLU A 17 -10.46 -4.32 -4.42
N GLU A 18 -11.38 -4.34 -3.44
CA GLU A 18 -11.72 -5.58 -2.71
C GLU A 18 -12.42 -6.62 -3.60
N GLU A 19 -13.26 -6.17 -4.53
CA GLU A 19 -13.95 -7.03 -5.49
C GLU A 19 -12.93 -7.69 -6.42
N VAL A 20 -11.95 -6.91 -6.90
CA VAL A 20 -10.86 -7.42 -7.72
C VAL A 20 -9.98 -8.41 -6.94
N CYS A 21 -9.61 -8.08 -5.71
CA CYS A 21 -8.85 -8.97 -4.84
C CYS A 21 -9.57 -10.30 -4.62
N LYS A 22 -10.86 -10.26 -4.31
CA LYS A 22 -11.67 -11.47 -4.10
C LYS A 22 -11.65 -12.38 -5.33
N TYR A 23 -11.91 -11.81 -6.50
CA TYR A 23 -11.90 -12.58 -7.75
C TYR A 23 -10.52 -13.21 -8.03
N LEU A 24 -9.45 -12.43 -7.89
CA LEU A 24 -8.10 -12.91 -8.16
C LEU A 24 -7.67 -14.00 -7.19
N ASN A 25 -8.03 -13.89 -5.90
CA ASN A 25 -7.72 -14.87 -4.87
C ASN A 25 -8.49 -16.20 -5.00
N GLU A 26 -9.46 -16.29 -5.91
CA GLU A 26 -10.08 -17.57 -6.29
C GLU A 26 -9.15 -18.43 -7.16
N ASN A 27 -8.07 -17.85 -7.68
CA ASN A 27 -7.09 -18.56 -8.50
C ASN A 27 -5.93 -19.07 -7.65
N GLU A 28 -5.59 -20.34 -7.80
CA GLU A 28 -4.45 -20.94 -7.12
C GLU A 28 -3.15 -20.24 -7.51
N GLY A 29 -2.28 -20.02 -6.55
CA GLY A 29 -0.98 -19.37 -6.76
C GLY A 29 -1.04 -17.84 -6.87
N ILE A 30 -2.20 -17.23 -6.70
CA ILE A 30 -2.39 -15.77 -6.66
C ILE A 30 -2.69 -15.31 -5.24
N PHE A 31 -1.95 -14.31 -4.79
CA PHE A 31 -2.26 -13.54 -3.59
C PHE A 31 -2.44 -12.07 -3.96
N ALA A 32 -3.68 -11.62 -4.01
CA ALA A 32 -4.05 -10.25 -4.33
C ALA A 32 -4.51 -9.49 -3.08
N PHE A 33 -4.07 -8.25 -2.94
CA PHE A 33 -4.45 -7.40 -1.82
C PHE A 33 -4.47 -5.92 -2.22
N SER A 34 -5.29 -5.15 -1.51
CA SER A 34 -5.30 -3.69 -1.55
C SER A 34 -4.82 -3.18 -0.19
N PRO A 35 -3.65 -2.55 -0.11
CA PRO A 35 -3.12 -2.08 1.17
C PRO A 35 -4.08 -1.10 1.85
N LYS A 36 -4.26 -1.28 3.15
CA LYS A 36 -5.02 -0.37 4.01
C LYS A 36 -4.08 0.42 4.90
N MET A 37 -4.56 1.52 5.43
CA MET A 37 -3.88 2.26 6.47
C MET A 37 -4.83 2.66 7.59
N GLU A 38 -4.32 2.71 8.80
CA GLU A 38 -4.99 3.35 9.91
C GLU A 38 -4.89 4.87 9.80
N PHE A 39 -6.00 5.55 10.00
CA PHE A 39 -6.05 7.00 10.04
C PHE A 39 -6.98 7.50 11.15
N TYR A 40 -6.72 8.70 11.63
CA TYR A 40 -7.58 9.35 12.63
C TYR A 40 -8.78 10.00 11.95
N HIS A 41 -9.98 9.49 12.24
CA HIS A 41 -11.23 10.05 11.73
C HIS A 41 -11.74 11.13 12.67
N ARG A 42 -11.66 12.38 12.24
CA ARG A 42 -11.91 13.57 13.10
C ARG A 42 -13.31 13.64 13.69
N VAL A 43 -14.32 13.20 12.95
CA VAL A 43 -15.74 13.29 13.38
C VAL A 43 -16.01 12.27 14.48
N SER A 44 -15.67 11.01 14.27
CA SER A 44 -15.85 9.94 15.27
C SER A 44 -14.75 9.94 16.36
N LYS A 45 -13.67 10.70 16.17
CA LYS A 45 -12.50 10.72 17.07
C LYS A 45 -11.87 9.33 17.29
N GLN A 46 -11.95 8.47 16.29
CA GLN A 46 -11.48 7.09 16.32
C GLN A 46 -10.47 6.84 15.22
N ILE A 47 -9.63 5.83 15.44
CA ILE A 47 -8.77 5.27 14.39
C ILE A 47 -9.61 4.33 13.55
N GLN A 48 -9.60 4.53 12.25
CA GLN A 48 -10.32 3.75 11.25
C GLN A 48 -9.39 3.30 10.14
N LEU A 49 -9.83 2.37 9.31
CA LEU A 49 -9.10 1.91 8.15
C LEU A 49 -9.61 2.59 6.87
N ARG A 50 -8.66 2.89 5.98
CA ARG A 50 -8.97 3.29 4.60
C ARG A 50 -7.97 2.66 3.64
N THR A 51 -8.32 2.63 2.36
CA THR A 51 -7.41 2.20 1.29
C THR A 51 -6.20 3.14 1.23
N LEU A 52 -4.99 2.58 1.21
CA LEU A 52 -3.75 3.35 1.14
C LEU A 52 -3.51 3.89 -0.26
N PHE A 53 -3.70 3.05 -1.28
CA PHE A 53 -3.55 3.41 -2.70
C PHE A 53 -4.84 3.12 -3.44
N GLY A 54 -5.76 4.10 -3.48
CA GLY A 54 -7.06 3.94 -4.14
C GLY A 54 -6.90 3.69 -5.65
N GLY A 55 -7.59 2.66 -6.15
CA GLY A 55 -7.53 2.22 -7.54
C GLY A 55 -6.38 1.27 -7.85
N TYR A 56 -5.60 0.82 -6.86
CA TYR A 56 -4.49 -0.11 -7.05
C TYR A 56 -4.71 -1.41 -6.30
N VAL A 57 -4.45 -2.52 -6.98
CA VAL A 57 -4.41 -3.86 -6.42
C VAL A 57 -3.03 -4.45 -6.65
N PHE A 58 -2.45 -5.02 -5.61
CA PHE A 58 -1.14 -5.67 -5.68
C PHE A 58 -1.34 -7.18 -5.71
N VAL A 59 -0.55 -7.84 -6.54
CA VAL A 59 -0.56 -9.29 -6.68
C VAL A 59 0.83 -9.83 -6.44
N VAL A 60 0.92 -10.85 -5.59
CA VAL A 60 2.14 -11.62 -5.37
C VAL A 60 1.91 -13.05 -5.84
N SER A 61 2.80 -13.57 -6.67
CA SER A 61 2.66 -14.90 -7.24
C SER A 61 4.01 -15.53 -7.57
N LYS A 62 4.06 -16.85 -7.51
CA LYS A 62 5.18 -17.67 -8.04
C LYS A 62 4.95 -18.12 -9.48
N LEU A 63 3.78 -17.83 -10.02
CA LEU A 63 3.45 -18.14 -11.39
C LEU A 63 4.29 -17.27 -12.36
N SER A 64 4.54 -17.81 -13.54
CA SER A 64 5.20 -17.04 -14.61
C SER A 64 4.33 -15.90 -15.11
N GLN A 65 4.94 -14.90 -15.75
CA GLN A 65 4.22 -13.78 -16.36
C GLN A 65 3.11 -14.27 -17.30
N VAL A 66 3.37 -15.30 -18.10
CA VAL A 66 2.38 -15.85 -19.05
C VAL A 66 1.17 -16.44 -18.33
N GLU A 67 1.38 -17.14 -17.23
CA GLU A 67 0.30 -17.72 -16.42
C GLU A 67 -0.54 -16.64 -15.74
N VAL A 68 0.11 -15.64 -15.17
CA VAL A 68 -0.55 -14.48 -14.53
C VAL A 68 -1.34 -13.68 -15.58
N ASP A 69 -0.77 -13.41 -16.73
CA ASP A 69 -1.45 -12.72 -17.85
C ASP A 69 -2.72 -13.46 -18.30
N ARG A 70 -2.70 -14.79 -18.32
CA ARG A 70 -3.90 -15.59 -18.63
C ARG A 70 -5.00 -15.38 -17.60
N ILE A 71 -4.65 -15.31 -16.33
CA ILE A 71 -5.61 -15.05 -15.24
C ILE A 71 -6.19 -13.65 -15.38
N PHE A 72 -5.36 -12.65 -15.64
CA PHE A 72 -5.82 -11.27 -15.78
C PHE A 72 -6.74 -11.09 -17.01
N ARG A 73 -6.45 -11.75 -18.13
CA ARG A 73 -7.29 -11.70 -19.34
C ARG A 73 -8.67 -12.34 -19.18
N LYS A 74 -8.82 -13.28 -18.26
CA LYS A 74 -10.11 -13.92 -17.95
C LYS A 74 -11.01 -13.06 -17.07
N PHE A 75 -10.49 -11.96 -16.53
CA PHE A 75 -11.27 -11.06 -15.72
C PHE A 75 -12.43 -10.50 -16.55
N PRO A 76 -13.68 -10.51 -16.02
CA PRO A 76 -14.82 -9.96 -16.75
C PRO A 76 -14.60 -8.46 -17.00
N LEU A 77 -14.37 -8.09 -18.26
CA LEU A 77 -14.03 -6.71 -18.68
C LEU A 77 -15.10 -5.68 -18.36
N GLU A 78 -16.34 -6.14 -18.08
CA GLU A 78 -17.49 -5.25 -17.97
C GLU A 78 -17.61 -4.53 -16.63
N SER A 79 -16.82 -4.87 -15.61
CA SER A 79 -17.15 -4.36 -14.31
C SER A 79 -16.12 -3.47 -13.63
N VAL A 80 -14.82 -3.82 -13.52
CA VAL A 80 -14.00 -3.08 -12.55
C VAL A 80 -12.50 -3.04 -12.80
N PHE A 81 -11.95 -3.97 -13.57
CA PHE A 81 -10.52 -4.04 -13.89
C PHE A 81 -10.20 -3.12 -15.06
N ILE A 82 -9.06 -2.45 -15.00
CA ILE A 82 -8.57 -1.58 -16.07
C ILE A 82 -7.40 -2.25 -16.79
N HIS A 83 -6.25 -2.37 -16.14
CA HIS A 83 -5.09 -3.05 -16.72
C HIS A 83 -3.97 -3.27 -15.68
N GLU A 84 -3.00 -4.11 -16.03
CA GLU A 84 -1.75 -4.24 -15.32
C GLU A 84 -0.83 -3.06 -15.62
N LEU A 85 -0.21 -2.51 -14.58
CA LEU A 85 0.83 -1.49 -14.73
C LEU A 85 2.19 -2.15 -14.94
N LYS A 86 2.85 -1.77 -16.02
CA LYS A 86 4.21 -2.19 -16.35
C LYS A 86 5.08 -0.96 -16.60
N TYR A 87 6.33 -1.01 -16.16
CA TYR A 87 7.30 0.05 -16.44
C TYR A 87 7.74 0.03 -17.92
N LYS A 88 7.93 -1.16 -18.46
CA LYS A 88 8.19 -1.48 -19.88
C LYS A 88 7.53 -2.82 -20.16
N GLU A 89 7.57 -3.26 -21.43
CA GLU A 89 7.13 -4.62 -21.74
C GLU A 89 7.80 -5.63 -20.80
N ASP A 90 6.99 -6.38 -20.07
CA ASP A 90 7.39 -7.46 -19.15
C ASP A 90 8.15 -7.06 -17.86
N ILE A 91 8.23 -5.76 -17.49
CA ILE A 91 8.82 -5.33 -16.22
C ILE A 91 7.74 -4.82 -15.27
N SER A 92 7.71 -5.36 -14.04
CA SER A 92 6.83 -4.86 -12.98
C SER A 92 6.94 -3.34 -12.80
N ALA A 93 5.82 -2.69 -12.53
CA ALA A 93 5.79 -1.28 -12.18
C ALA A 93 6.49 -0.95 -10.84
N LEU A 94 6.81 -1.97 -10.03
CA LEU A 94 7.48 -1.84 -8.74
C LEU A 94 8.95 -2.21 -8.83
N THR A 95 9.79 -1.38 -8.24
CA THR A 95 11.19 -1.71 -7.97
C THR A 95 11.32 -2.59 -6.73
N ASP A 96 12.43 -3.31 -6.60
CA ASP A 96 12.73 -4.13 -5.41
C ASP A 96 12.74 -3.28 -4.14
N GLU A 97 13.20 -2.03 -4.21
CA GLU A 97 13.22 -1.11 -3.07
C GLU A 97 11.80 -0.69 -2.66
N GLU A 98 10.92 -0.42 -3.60
CA GLU A 98 9.50 -0.12 -3.32
C GLU A 98 8.81 -1.32 -2.67
N ILE A 99 9.05 -2.53 -3.17
CA ILE A 99 8.53 -3.76 -2.58
C ILE A 99 9.05 -3.93 -1.14
N ARG A 100 10.35 -3.70 -0.94
CA ARG A 100 10.99 -3.78 0.39
C ARG A 100 10.35 -2.81 1.37
N ILE A 101 10.20 -1.54 0.99
CA ILE A 101 9.60 -0.51 1.84
C ILE A 101 8.14 -0.84 2.15
N LEU A 102 7.36 -1.20 1.15
CA LEU A 102 5.96 -1.56 1.31
C LEU A 102 5.78 -2.76 2.26
N THR A 103 6.60 -3.79 2.08
CA THR A 103 6.58 -4.99 2.93
C THR A 103 6.98 -4.67 4.37
N MET A 104 7.99 -3.82 4.56
CA MET A 104 8.46 -3.41 5.89
C MET A 104 7.41 -2.61 6.66
N LEU A 105 6.67 -1.75 5.98
CA LEU A 105 5.70 -0.85 6.61
C LEU A 105 4.35 -1.50 6.91
N MET A 106 3.99 -2.58 6.24
CA MET A 106 2.72 -3.28 6.43
C MET A 106 2.84 -4.45 7.40
N ASP A 107 1.78 -4.70 8.15
CA ASP A 107 1.63 -5.92 8.93
C ASP A 107 1.20 -7.14 8.05
N ASP A 108 1.01 -8.29 8.68
CA ASP A 108 0.60 -9.54 8.01
C ASP A 108 -0.76 -9.42 7.29
N LYS A 109 -1.59 -8.50 7.74
CA LYS A 109 -2.91 -8.21 7.12
C LYS A 109 -2.84 -7.16 6.02
N LYS A 110 -1.63 -6.76 5.63
CA LYS A 110 -1.38 -5.70 4.64
C LYS A 110 -1.95 -4.34 5.07
N ILE A 111 -1.83 -4.04 6.35
CA ILE A 111 -2.27 -2.80 6.96
C ILE A 111 -1.05 -2.01 7.45
N LEU A 112 -0.95 -0.76 7.03
CA LEU A 112 -0.04 0.23 7.60
C LEU A 112 -0.68 0.81 8.85
N ARG A 113 -0.19 0.38 10.02
CA ARG A 113 -0.74 0.78 11.31
C ARG A 113 -0.36 2.22 11.66
N MET A 114 -1.10 2.80 12.61
CA MET A 114 -0.77 4.10 13.19
C MET A 114 0.59 4.06 13.88
N SER A 115 1.43 5.02 13.58
CA SER A 115 2.65 5.27 14.34
C SER A 115 2.40 6.27 15.46
N TYR A 116 3.25 6.26 16.49
CA TYR A 116 3.17 7.17 17.62
C TYR A 116 4.52 7.81 17.84
N GLY A 117 4.50 9.06 18.23
CA GLY A 117 5.73 9.81 18.45
C GLY A 117 5.53 11.03 19.31
N VAL A 118 6.59 11.77 19.49
CA VAL A 118 6.64 13.03 20.24
C VAL A 118 7.20 14.14 19.37
N LEU A 119 6.90 15.38 19.72
CA LEU A 119 7.48 16.54 19.05
C LEU A 119 8.70 17.01 19.84
N LEU A 120 9.88 16.89 19.26
CA LEU A 120 11.13 17.36 19.85
C LEU A 120 11.77 18.39 18.90
N ASN A 121 12.06 19.58 19.41
CA ASN A 121 12.69 20.66 18.63
C ASN A 121 12.00 20.89 17.26
N ASN A 122 10.68 20.91 17.24
CA ASN A 122 9.84 21.04 16.04
C ASN A 122 9.98 19.90 15.01
N LYS A 123 10.59 18.79 15.40
CA LYS A 123 10.65 17.56 14.58
C LYS A 123 9.86 16.44 15.26
N ILE A 124 9.23 15.61 14.44
CA ILE A 124 8.59 14.40 14.93
C ILE A 124 9.66 13.36 15.18
N HIS A 125 9.63 12.80 16.37
CA HIS A 125 10.40 11.63 16.75
C HIS A 125 9.46 10.46 17.00
N VAL A 126 9.52 9.45 16.14
CA VAL A 126 8.65 8.27 16.22
C VAL A 126 9.16 7.32 17.30
N THR A 127 8.31 6.99 18.27
CA THR A 127 8.65 6.12 19.39
C THR A 127 8.15 4.69 19.25
N ARG A 128 7.12 4.48 18.42
CA ARG A 128 6.61 3.14 18.08
C ARG A 128 5.77 3.15 16.81
N GLY A 129 5.62 1.99 16.23
CA GLY A 129 4.83 1.77 15.02
C GLY A 129 5.69 1.59 13.77
N PRO A 130 5.05 1.49 12.60
CA PRO A 130 5.76 1.17 11.35
C PRO A 130 6.83 2.18 10.95
N LEU A 131 6.71 3.45 11.36
CA LEU A 131 7.69 4.50 11.04
C LEU A 131 8.83 4.61 12.05
N LEU A 132 8.98 3.67 12.98
CA LEU A 132 10.12 3.66 13.90
C LEU A 132 11.45 3.68 13.14
N ASN A 133 12.36 4.58 13.51
CA ASN A 133 13.62 4.85 12.83
C ASN A 133 13.49 5.44 11.41
N MET A 134 12.33 6.02 11.09
CA MET A 134 12.08 6.68 9.81
C MET A 134 11.79 8.18 9.95
N ASP A 135 12.22 8.80 11.02
CA ASP A 135 11.96 10.23 11.32
C ASP A 135 12.43 11.15 10.19
N ASP A 136 13.58 10.84 9.59
CA ASP A 136 14.18 11.64 8.50
C ASP A 136 13.36 11.62 7.20
N TYR A 137 12.45 10.65 7.05
CA TYR A 137 11.53 10.63 5.92
C TYR A 137 10.33 11.55 6.10
N ILE A 138 10.06 12.03 7.32
CA ILE A 138 8.91 12.89 7.61
C ILE A 138 9.23 14.33 7.25
N ILE A 139 8.60 14.84 6.19
CA ILE A 139 8.83 16.21 5.69
C ILE A 139 7.75 17.20 6.10
N LYS A 140 6.57 16.71 6.48
CA LYS A 140 5.45 17.55 6.91
C LYS A 140 4.52 16.76 7.82
N TYR A 141 3.91 17.45 8.78
CA TYR A 141 2.92 16.88 9.68
C TYR A 141 1.68 17.74 9.82
N GLY A 142 0.52 17.12 9.63
CA GLY A 142 -0.78 17.73 9.87
C GLY A 142 -1.34 17.34 11.24
N LYS A 143 -1.23 18.23 12.23
CA LYS A 143 -1.66 17.98 13.61
C LYS A 143 -3.15 17.62 13.70
N HIS A 144 -4.01 18.28 12.95
CA HIS A 144 -5.46 18.08 13.02
C HIS A 144 -5.93 16.74 12.47
N ASN A 145 -5.29 16.25 11.39
CA ASN A 145 -5.63 14.97 10.77
C ASN A 145 -4.68 13.85 11.15
N ARG A 146 -3.65 14.16 11.96
CA ARG A 146 -2.62 13.22 12.41
C ARG A 146 -1.97 12.44 11.28
N LEU A 147 -1.61 13.18 10.21
CA LEU A 147 -0.95 12.61 9.03
C LEU A 147 0.44 13.20 8.86
N ALA A 148 1.42 12.32 8.72
CA ALA A 148 2.76 12.67 8.28
C ALA A 148 2.88 12.48 6.78
N THR A 149 3.48 13.44 6.10
CA THR A 149 3.87 13.33 4.69
C THR A 149 5.30 12.81 4.65
N LEU A 150 5.52 11.73 3.92
CA LEU A 150 6.83 11.11 3.79
C LEU A 150 7.52 11.52 2.49
N ASN A 151 8.83 11.72 2.56
CA ASN A 151 9.68 11.85 1.39
C ASN A 151 9.95 10.48 0.76
N LEU A 152 8.87 9.81 0.37
CA LEU A 152 8.87 8.55 -0.36
C LEU A 152 7.95 8.69 -1.57
N ASN A 153 8.46 8.35 -2.73
CA ASN A 153 7.68 8.30 -3.96
C ASN A 153 7.38 6.84 -4.29
N PHE A 154 6.11 6.54 -4.45
CA PHE A 154 5.63 5.20 -4.75
C PHE A 154 4.50 5.30 -5.76
N LEU A 155 4.65 4.69 -6.91
CA LEU A 155 3.71 4.80 -8.04
C LEU A 155 3.35 6.27 -8.35
N ASN A 156 4.34 7.17 -8.33
CA ASN A 156 4.18 8.62 -8.51
C ASN A 156 3.22 9.28 -7.51
N GLN A 157 3.05 8.68 -6.33
CA GLN A 157 2.24 9.24 -5.25
C GLN A 157 3.08 9.53 -4.01
N ILE A 158 2.76 10.62 -3.35
CA ILE A 158 3.36 10.99 -2.06
C ILE A 158 2.60 10.26 -0.95
N TRP A 159 3.32 9.60 -0.05
CA TRP A 159 2.73 8.92 1.09
C TRP A 159 2.29 9.90 2.16
N LYS A 160 1.03 9.76 2.60
CA LYS A 160 0.52 10.39 3.81
C LYS A 160 0.04 9.29 4.74
N VAL A 161 0.70 9.16 5.87
CA VAL A 161 0.52 8.05 6.80
C VAL A 161 0.18 8.54 8.20
N GLY A 162 -0.55 7.71 8.96
CA GLY A 162 -1.00 8.06 10.29
C GLY A 162 0.12 8.13 11.31
N VAL A 163 0.21 9.27 11.99
CA VAL A 163 1.09 9.47 13.15
C VAL A 163 0.33 10.22 14.23
N THR A 164 0.24 9.65 15.42
CA THR A 164 -0.32 10.30 16.60
C THR A 164 0.79 10.78 17.51
N LEU A 165 0.80 12.07 17.83
CA LEU A 165 1.70 12.61 18.85
C LEU A 165 1.12 12.32 20.23
N VAL A 166 1.95 11.76 21.10
CA VAL A 166 1.66 11.55 22.52
C VAL A 166 2.35 12.65 23.32
N GLU A 167 1.69 13.10 24.39
CA GLU A 167 2.23 14.11 25.31
C GLU A 167 3.28 13.51 26.25
#